data_3c49eca56ae758dc8fbb59554104034c
#
_entry.id   3c49eca56ae758dc8fbb59554104034c
#
_cell.length_a   1.000
_cell.length_b   1.000
_cell.length_c   1.000
_cell.angle_alpha   90.00
_cell.angle_beta   90.00
_cell.angle_gamma   90.00
#
_symmetry.space_group_name_H-M   'P 1'
#
loop_
_entity.id
_entity.type
_entity.pdbx_description
1 polymer ?
#
loop_
_entity_poly.entity_id
_entity_poly.type
_entity_poly.pdbx_seq_one_letter_code
_entity_poly.pdbx_strand_id
1 'polypeptide(L)'
;ILFEQPVPEHVIIPTNAIPVADLTAKQSKIASRFFDAPSEAMSVVGVTGTNGKTSTVQMMAQAMSKLGKTAGTIGTLGIGLYGQLSAGERTTPDVIAVQKALADMRDTGAQFVAMEVSSHALEQGRVDGVAFKTAVFSNLTLDHLDYHGTMQAYFEAKAKLFAWPTLQHAVLNVDDSYGAFLVEKLTDKMHVIVTSSRHHQQANLTATDIHLSLSGIGFDLHFEGQSIRIQSSLLGRFNVDNLLAVAGVLLAHDLKLEEVTRLISQLSPVDGRMNRIGGISGKPLV
;
A
#
# COMPACT_ATOMS: atom_id res chain seq x y z
N ILE A 1 -7.60 -31.70 -2.56
CA ILE A 1 -8.74 -30.84 -2.18
C ILE A 1 -8.79 -30.78 -0.66
N LEU A 2 -8.95 -29.58 -0.10
CA LEU A 2 -9.19 -29.36 1.32
C LEU A 2 -10.65 -28.94 1.51
N PHE A 3 -11.29 -29.38 2.59
CA PHE A 3 -12.65 -28.99 2.91
C PHE A 3 -12.85 -28.86 4.42
N GLU A 4 -13.87 -28.11 4.83
CA GLU A 4 -14.28 -27.92 6.22
C GLU A 4 -15.67 -28.54 6.46
N GLN A 5 -15.85 -29.14 7.62
CA GLN A 5 -17.15 -29.71 8.02
C GLN A 5 -17.98 -28.65 8.80
N PRO A 6 -19.32 -28.69 8.74
CA PRO A 6 -20.15 -29.66 8.00
C PRO A 6 -20.19 -29.32 6.49
N VAL A 7 -20.24 -30.36 5.66
CA VAL A 7 -20.40 -30.23 4.21
C VAL A 7 -21.89 -30.38 3.87
N PRO A 8 -22.47 -29.52 3.01
CA PRO A 8 -23.84 -29.69 2.54
C PRO A 8 -24.10 -31.06 1.90
N GLU A 9 -25.26 -31.68 2.17
CA GLU A 9 -25.58 -33.04 1.74
C GLU A 9 -25.47 -33.29 0.21
N HIS A 10 -25.68 -32.24 -0.58
CA HIS A 10 -25.58 -32.31 -2.05
C HIS A 10 -24.15 -32.26 -2.60
N VAL A 11 -23.14 -32.06 -1.75
CA VAL A 11 -21.74 -31.96 -2.15
C VAL A 11 -21.07 -33.33 -2.05
N ILE A 12 -20.61 -33.85 -3.16
CA ILE A 12 -19.83 -35.08 -3.23
C ILE A 12 -18.37 -34.77 -2.89
N ILE A 13 -17.91 -35.33 -1.77
CA ILE A 13 -16.51 -35.19 -1.35
C ILE A 13 -15.65 -36.20 -2.10
N PRO A 14 -14.62 -35.77 -2.86
CA PRO A 14 -13.69 -36.68 -3.49
C PRO A 14 -12.95 -37.53 -2.46
N THR A 15 -12.61 -38.79 -2.83
CA THR A 15 -11.92 -39.73 -1.94
C THR A 15 -10.54 -39.28 -1.46
N ASN A 16 -9.90 -38.39 -2.19
CA ASN A 16 -8.60 -37.77 -1.86
C ASN A 16 -8.74 -36.42 -1.16
N ALA A 17 -9.94 -36.00 -0.74
CA ALA A 17 -10.15 -34.77 -0.02
C ALA A 17 -9.79 -34.93 1.47
N ILE A 18 -9.18 -33.92 2.04
CA ILE A 18 -8.69 -33.89 3.42
C ILE A 18 -9.55 -32.90 4.22
N PRO A 19 -10.20 -33.34 5.32
CA PRO A 19 -10.92 -32.44 6.19
C PRO A 19 -9.93 -31.57 7.00
N VAL A 20 -10.21 -30.28 7.07
CA VAL A 20 -9.41 -29.31 7.84
C VAL A 20 -10.36 -28.48 8.69
N ALA A 21 -10.19 -28.55 10.00
CA ALA A 21 -10.92 -27.69 10.93
C ALA A 21 -10.46 -26.24 10.78
N ASP A 22 -11.39 -25.28 10.87
CA ASP A 22 -11.13 -23.84 10.69
C ASP A 22 -10.40 -23.52 9.39
N LEU A 23 -10.79 -24.17 8.28
CA LEU A 23 -10.13 -24.02 6.98
C LEU A 23 -10.11 -22.57 6.53
N THR A 24 -11.22 -21.84 6.74
CA THR A 24 -11.33 -20.42 6.38
C THR A 24 -10.25 -19.59 7.07
N ALA A 25 -10.02 -19.78 8.36
CA ALA A 25 -8.98 -19.07 9.12
C ALA A 25 -7.55 -19.51 8.74
N LYS A 26 -7.39 -20.72 8.19
CA LYS A 26 -6.08 -21.29 7.85
C LYS A 26 -5.71 -21.08 6.37
N GLN A 27 -6.65 -20.69 5.53
CA GLN A 27 -6.45 -20.62 4.06
C GLN A 27 -5.20 -19.83 3.67
N SER A 28 -4.96 -18.64 4.27
CA SER A 28 -3.85 -17.80 3.89
C SER A 28 -2.49 -18.43 4.24
N LYS A 29 -2.40 -19.10 5.39
CA LYS A 29 -1.18 -19.82 5.79
C LYS A 29 -0.95 -21.07 4.95
N ILE A 30 -2.02 -21.79 4.61
CA ILE A 30 -1.94 -22.97 3.74
C ILE A 30 -1.49 -22.55 2.34
N ALA A 31 -2.09 -21.49 1.78
CA ALA A 31 -1.71 -20.97 0.46
C ALA A 31 -0.26 -20.44 0.48
N SER A 32 0.15 -19.71 1.51
CA SER A 32 1.54 -19.24 1.66
C SER A 32 2.51 -20.42 1.62
N ARG A 33 2.25 -21.48 2.40
CA ARG A 33 3.11 -22.67 2.40
C ARG A 33 3.10 -23.42 1.06
N PHE A 34 1.95 -23.50 0.39
CA PHE A 34 1.83 -24.14 -0.91
C PHE A 34 2.67 -23.45 -1.98
N PHE A 35 2.76 -22.12 -1.92
CA PHE A 35 3.55 -21.30 -2.83
C PHE A 35 4.97 -20.99 -2.29
N ASP A 36 5.42 -21.70 -1.26
CA ASP A 36 6.76 -21.56 -0.67
C ASP A 36 7.04 -20.16 -0.11
N ALA A 37 6.10 -19.65 0.71
CA ALA A 37 6.17 -18.38 1.43
C ALA A 37 6.72 -17.19 0.59
N PRO A 38 6.13 -16.87 -0.57
CA PRO A 38 6.75 -16.02 -1.59
C PRO A 38 7.06 -14.60 -1.08
N SER A 39 6.27 -14.08 -0.14
CA SER A 39 6.47 -12.74 0.42
C SER A 39 7.72 -12.61 1.31
N GLU A 40 8.29 -13.70 1.80
CA GLU A 40 9.51 -13.66 2.61
C GLU A 40 10.77 -13.35 1.77
N ALA A 41 10.75 -13.69 0.48
CA ALA A 41 11.85 -13.45 -0.46
C ALA A 41 11.90 -12.01 -1.00
N MET A 42 10.88 -11.19 -0.73
CA MET A 42 10.73 -9.84 -1.27
C MET A 42 10.48 -8.81 -0.15
N SER A 43 10.67 -7.54 -0.45
CA SER A 43 10.19 -6.46 0.43
C SER A 43 8.75 -6.14 0.07
N VAL A 44 7.79 -6.57 0.91
CA VAL A 44 6.36 -6.33 0.68
C VAL A 44 5.89 -5.16 1.54
N VAL A 45 5.29 -4.15 0.89
CA VAL A 45 4.71 -2.96 1.52
C VAL A 45 3.19 -3.03 1.41
N GLY A 46 2.50 -2.98 2.54
CA GLY A 46 1.04 -2.90 2.60
C GLY A 46 0.57 -1.45 2.76
N VAL A 47 -0.33 -0.99 1.89
CA VAL A 47 -0.92 0.36 1.97
C VAL A 47 -2.40 0.24 2.30
N THR A 48 -2.80 0.83 3.43
CA THR A 48 -4.20 0.92 3.83
C THR A 48 -4.64 2.37 4.03
N GLY A 49 -5.94 2.57 4.04
CA GLY A 49 -6.59 3.87 4.18
C GLY A 49 -7.87 3.93 3.33
N THR A 50 -8.61 5.03 3.38
CA THR A 50 -9.78 5.22 2.50
C THR A 50 -9.32 5.64 1.11
N ASN A 51 -8.53 6.70 1.00
CA ASN A 51 -8.05 7.28 -0.24
C ASN A 51 -6.53 7.19 -0.39
N GLY A 52 -6.02 7.29 -1.61
CA GLY A 52 -4.59 7.36 -1.90
C GLY A 52 -3.89 6.00 -2.07
N LYS A 53 -4.48 4.88 -1.70
CA LYS A 53 -3.86 3.54 -1.79
C LYS A 53 -3.28 3.26 -3.19
N THR A 54 -4.12 3.31 -4.22
CA THR A 54 -3.74 3.01 -5.60
C THR A 54 -2.60 3.90 -6.09
N SER A 55 -2.72 5.22 -5.87
CA SER A 55 -1.68 6.17 -6.28
C SER A 55 -0.36 5.88 -5.58
N THR A 56 -0.39 5.68 -4.26
CA THR A 56 0.80 5.40 -3.45
C THR A 56 1.47 4.09 -3.87
N VAL A 57 0.70 3.01 -4.07
CA VAL A 57 1.20 1.70 -4.53
C VAL A 57 1.89 1.81 -5.88
N GLN A 58 1.26 2.44 -6.85
CA GLN A 58 1.83 2.60 -8.20
C GLN A 58 3.07 3.51 -8.20
N MET A 59 3.05 4.60 -7.45
CA MET A 59 4.19 5.50 -7.32
C MET A 59 5.39 4.84 -6.62
N MET A 60 5.16 3.98 -5.61
CA MET A 60 6.24 3.20 -5.01
C MET A 60 6.88 2.23 -6.01
N ALA A 61 6.06 1.49 -6.75
CA ALA A 61 6.60 0.57 -7.76
C ALA A 61 7.35 1.32 -8.86
N GLN A 62 6.86 2.49 -9.27
CA GLN A 62 7.56 3.38 -10.21
C GLN A 62 8.90 3.86 -9.64
N ALA A 63 8.96 4.29 -8.37
CA ALA A 63 10.19 4.73 -7.73
C ALA A 63 11.22 3.59 -7.66
N MET A 64 10.80 2.39 -7.26
CA MET A 64 11.69 1.22 -7.20
C MET A 64 12.18 0.79 -8.58
N SER A 65 11.33 0.86 -9.60
CA SER A 65 11.74 0.62 -11.00
C SER A 65 12.80 1.62 -11.47
N LYS A 66 12.68 2.90 -11.09
CA LYS A 66 13.69 3.94 -11.39
C LYS A 66 15.02 3.70 -10.66
N LEU A 67 15.03 2.95 -9.56
CA LEU A 67 16.22 2.45 -8.87
C LEU A 67 16.83 1.20 -9.53
N GLY A 68 16.25 0.72 -10.63
CA GLY A 68 16.67 -0.52 -11.29
C GLY A 68 16.24 -1.79 -10.59
N LYS A 69 15.31 -1.71 -9.61
CA LYS A 69 14.75 -2.87 -8.92
C LYS A 69 13.51 -3.37 -9.66
N THR A 70 13.39 -4.68 -9.80
CA THR A 70 12.15 -5.30 -10.28
C THR A 70 11.08 -5.14 -9.22
N ALA A 71 10.05 -4.36 -9.52
CA ALA A 71 8.96 -4.03 -8.61
C ALA A 71 7.62 -4.56 -9.13
N GLY A 72 6.78 -5.04 -8.23
CA GLY A 72 5.43 -5.48 -8.53
C GLY A 72 4.37 -4.70 -7.76
N THR A 73 3.12 -4.82 -8.21
CA THR A 73 1.95 -4.25 -7.54
C THR A 73 0.81 -5.26 -7.45
N ILE A 74 0.03 -5.16 -6.37
CA ILE A 74 -1.26 -5.82 -6.21
C ILE A 74 -2.27 -4.74 -5.81
N GLY A 75 -3.24 -4.46 -6.66
CA GLY A 75 -4.21 -3.39 -6.38
C GLY A 75 -5.26 -3.19 -7.46
N THR A 76 -5.97 -2.10 -7.34
CA THR A 76 -7.11 -1.75 -8.20
C THR A 76 -6.74 -1.65 -9.68
N LEU A 77 -5.54 -1.17 -10.02
CA LEU A 77 -5.08 -1.06 -11.41
C LEU A 77 -4.53 -2.36 -11.98
N GLY A 78 -4.40 -3.40 -11.17
CA GLY A 78 -3.96 -4.70 -11.62
C GLY A 78 -2.93 -5.35 -10.71
N ILE A 79 -2.49 -6.51 -11.15
CA ILE A 79 -1.59 -7.42 -10.44
C ILE A 79 -0.46 -7.79 -11.38
N GLY A 80 0.78 -7.72 -10.91
CA GLY A 80 1.97 -8.13 -11.67
C GLY A 80 3.14 -7.16 -11.51
N LEU A 81 4.15 -7.32 -12.36
CA LEU A 81 5.29 -6.41 -12.39
C LEU A 81 4.86 -5.03 -12.91
N TYR A 82 5.47 -3.98 -12.38
CA TYR A 82 5.22 -2.62 -12.82
C TYR A 82 5.46 -2.47 -14.33
N GLY A 83 4.47 -1.93 -15.04
CA GLY A 83 4.46 -1.86 -16.50
C GLY A 83 3.91 -3.11 -17.22
N GLN A 84 3.60 -4.19 -16.49
CA GLN A 84 3.07 -5.45 -17.05
C GLN A 84 1.94 -6.00 -16.14
N LEU A 85 0.92 -5.17 -15.92
CA LEU A 85 -0.19 -5.51 -15.03
C LEU A 85 -1.29 -6.27 -15.77
N SER A 86 -1.78 -7.32 -15.14
CA SER A 86 -3.03 -8.00 -15.52
C SER A 86 -4.19 -7.43 -14.70
N ALA A 87 -5.35 -7.27 -15.32
CA ALA A 87 -6.54 -6.77 -14.62
C ALA A 87 -6.90 -7.69 -13.44
N GLY A 88 -7.23 -7.09 -12.30
CA GLY A 88 -7.73 -7.77 -11.12
C GLY A 88 -9.23 -7.51 -10.93
N GLU A 89 -9.93 -8.46 -10.30
CA GLU A 89 -11.37 -8.30 -10.00
C GLU A 89 -11.63 -7.44 -8.75
N ARG A 90 -10.65 -7.35 -7.87
CA ARG A 90 -10.76 -6.68 -6.55
C ARG A 90 -9.49 -5.91 -6.23
N THR A 91 -9.64 -4.83 -5.45
CA THR A 91 -8.51 -4.06 -4.91
C THR A 91 -7.50 -4.94 -4.17
N THR A 92 -7.99 -5.85 -3.33
CA THR A 92 -7.19 -6.89 -2.68
C THR A 92 -7.82 -8.24 -3.03
N PRO A 93 -7.15 -9.10 -3.80
CA PRO A 93 -7.68 -10.39 -4.23
C PRO A 93 -8.00 -11.33 -3.07
N ASP A 94 -8.56 -12.50 -3.40
CA ASP A 94 -8.70 -13.59 -2.43
C ASP A 94 -7.34 -14.17 -2.02
N VAL A 95 -7.38 -15.02 -1.00
CA VAL A 95 -6.21 -15.62 -0.36
C VAL A 95 -5.28 -16.32 -1.33
N ILE A 96 -5.83 -17.16 -2.22
CA ILE A 96 -5.04 -17.98 -3.14
C ILE A 96 -4.44 -17.10 -4.23
N ALA A 97 -5.24 -16.18 -4.77
CA ALA A 97 -4.80 -15.25 -5.79
C ALA A 97 -3.68 -14.31 -5.30
N VAL A 98 -3.73 -13.85 -4.02
CA VAL A 98 -2.65 -13.06 -3.41
C VAL A 98 -1.36 -13.86 -3.36
N GLN A 99 -1.38 -15.10 -2.84
CA GLN A 99 -0.17 -15.91 -2.69
C GLN A 99 0.40 -16.34 -4.05
N LYS A 100 -0.48 -16.70 -4.99
CA LYS A 100 -0.07 -16.99 -6.36
C LYS A 100 0.59 -15.79 -7.03
N ALA A 101 -0.01 -14.62 -6.95
CA ALA A 101 0.55 -13.40 -7.53
C ALA A 101 1.93 -13.06 -6.96
N LEU A 102 2.10 -13.20 -5.64
CA LEU A 102 3.41 -13.01 -4.99
C LEU A 102 4.44 -14.04 -5.46
N ALA A 103 4.03 -15.32 -5.65
CA ALA A 103 4.91 -16.36 -6.18
C ALA A 103 5.32 -16.07 -7.63
N ASP A 104 4.36 -15.74 -8.50
CA ASP A 104 4.62 -15.39 -9.90
C ASP A 104 5.59 -14.20 -10.01
N MET A 105 5.42 -13.17 -9.16
CA MET A 105 6.32 -12.02 -9.11
C MET A 105 7.72 -12.39 -8.58
N ARG A 106 7.81 -13.18 -7.50
CA ARG A 106 9.09 -13.72 -6.99
C ARG A 106 9.85 -14.49 -8.09
N ASP A 107 9.16 -15.39 -8.76
CA ASP A 107 9.76 -16.27 -9.77
C ASP A 107 10.20 -15.50 -11.03
N THR A 108 9.63 -14.31 -11.24
CA THR A 108 10.09 -13.34 -12.26
C THR A 108 11.12 -12.34 -11.76
N GLY A 109 11.64 -12.52 -10.53
CA GLY A 109 12.73 -11.74 -9.97
C GLY A 109 12.33 -10.44 -9.28
N ALA A 110 11.05 -10.30 -8.88
CA ALA A 110 10.63 -9.14 -8.07
C ALA A 110 11.40 -9.08 -6.75
N GLN A 111 11.89 -7.88 -6.42
CA GLN A 111 12.59 -7.58 -5.18
C GLN A 111 11.71 -6.78 -4.22
N PHE A 112 10.70 -6.10 -4.78
CA PHE A 112 9.79 -5.22 -4.07
C PHE A 112 8.37 -5.40 -4.58
N VAL A 113 7.40 -5.43 -3.67
CA VAL A 113 5.97 -5.45 -4.02
C VAL A 113 5.22 -4.43 -3.17
N ALA A 114 4.51 -3.51 -3.80
CA ALA A 114 3.55 -2.64 -3.14
C ALA A 114 2.14 -3.19 -3.30
N MET A 115 1.38 -3.27 -2.21
CA MET A 115 0.07 -3.90 -2.20
C MET A 115 -0.98 -3.01 -1.55
N GLU A 116 -2.12 -2.81 -2.23
CA GLU A 116 -3.30 -2.24 -1.60
C GLU A 116 -3.92 -3.25 -0.64
N VAL A 117 -4.06 -2.86 0.63
CA VAL A 117 -4.66 -3.69 1.67
C VAL A 117 -5.96 -3.05 2.14
N SER A 118 -7.09 -3.55 1.63
CA SER A 118 -8.42 -3.05 2.00
C SER A 118 -8.82 -3.53 3.41
N SER A 119 -9.69 -2.77 4.07
CA SER A 119 -10.24 -3.17 5.38
C SER A 119 -10.98 -4.51 5.30
N HIS A 120 -11.70 -4.77 4.22
CA HIS A 120 -12.34 -6.07 3.97
C HIS A 120 -11.32 -7.21 3.89
N ALA A 121 -10.17 -6.99 3.23
CA ALA A 121 -9.13 -8.01 3.14
C ALA A 121 -8.52 -8.34 4.51
N LEU A 122 -8.31 -7.32 5.35
CA LEU A 122 -7.83 -7.49 6.72
C LEU A 122 -8.86 -8.17 7.61
N GLU A 123 -10.15 -7.84 7.45
CA GLU A 123 -11.23 -8.45 8.21
C GLU A 123 -11.43 -9.92 7.83
N GLN A 124 -11.33 -10.22 6.56
CA GLN A 124 -11.53 -11.55 6.01
C GLN A 124 -10.28 -12.43 5.98
N GLY A 125 -9.15 -11.96 6.53
CA GLY A 125 -7.90 -12.73 6.61
C GLY A 125 -7.25 -13.03 5.25
N ARG A 126 -7.60 -12.27 4.18
CA ARG A 126 -7.10 -12.56 2.83
C ARG A 126 -5.59 -12.43 2.69
N VAL A 127 -4.96 -11.68 3.59
CA VAL A 127 -3.53 -11.37 3.56
C VAL A 127 -2.76 -11.95 4.75
N ASP A 128 -3.38 -12.76 5.61
CA ASP A 128 -2.79 -13.26 6.87
C ASP A 128 -1.47 -14.01 6.69
N GLY A 129 -1.25 -14.61 5.52
CA GLY A 129 -0.01 -15.31 5.19
C GLY A 129 1.02 -14.45 4.46
N VAL A 130 0.82 -13.13 4.36
CA VAL A 130 1.79 -12.22 3.71
C VAL A 130 2.77 -11.69 4.75
N ALA A 131 4.07 -11.72 4.46
CA ALA A 131 5.11 -11.15 5.31
C ALA A 131 5.33 -9.66 4.93
N PHE A 132 4.48 -8.76 5.45
CA PHE A 132 4.68 -7.33 5.27
C PHE A 132 5.90 -6.84 6.07
N LYS A 133 6.82 -6.12 5.43
CA LYS A 133 7.94 -5.43 6.08
C LYS A 133 7.62 -3.98 6.44
N THR A 134 6.80 -3.32 5.63
CA THR A 134 6.39 -1.94 5.84
C THR A 134 4.88 -1.80 5.68
N ALA A 135 4.24 -1.04 6.55
CA ALA A 135 2.83 -0.67 6.46
C ALA A 135 2.66 0.84 6.33
N VAL A 136 1.73 1.26 5.49
CA VAL A 136 1.40 2.66 5.25
C VAL A 136 -0.05 2.94 5.60
N PHE A 137 -0.30 3.96 6.41
CA PHE A 137 -1.62 4.52 6.68
C PHE A 137 -1.76 5.88 5.98
N SER A 138 -2.66 5.97 5.00
CA SER A 138 -2.86 7.20 4.24
C SER A 138 -3.89 8.15 4.91
N ASN A 139 -5.08 7.66 5.19
CA ASN A 139 -6.17 8.41 5.82
C ASN A 139 -7.37 7.51 6.13
N LEU A 140 -8.33 8.02 6.93
CA LEU A 140 -9.62 7.38 7.16
C LEU A 140 -10.74 8.43 7.04
N THR A 141 -11.57 8.30 6.03
CA THR A 141 -12.76 9.11 5.82
C THR A 141 -14.00 8.24 5.76
N LEU A 142 -15.18 8.85 5.79
CA LEU A 142 -16.45 8.13 5.77
C LEU A 142 -16.57 7.27 4.50
N ASP A 143 -16.58 5.95 4.69
CA ASP A 143 -16.72 4.95 3.63
C ASP A 143 -17.01 3.58 4.25
N HIS A 144 -17.56 2.64 3.48
CA HIS A 144 -17.77 1.23 3.87
C HIS A 144 -18.50 0.99 5.21
N LEU A 145 -19.37 1.93 5.65
CA LEU A 145 -20.14 1.75 6.88
C LEU A 145 -21.29 0.75 6.73
N ASP A 146 -21.70 0.45 5.51
CA ASP A 146 -22.60 -0.66 5.17
C ASP A 146 -22.01 -2.01 5.60
N TYR A 147 -20.68 -2.16 5.56
CA TYR A 147 -19.98 -3.37 5.98
C TYR A 147 -19.49 -3.32 7.43
N HIS A 148 -18.83 -2.22 7.83
CA HIS A 148 -18.19 -2.11 9.15
C HIS A 148 -19.13 -1.60 10.25
N GLY A 149 -20.25 -1.01 9.91
CA GLY A 149 -21.22 -0.44 10.82
C GLY A 149 -20.82 0.89 11.45
N THR A 150 -19.56 1.04 11.92
CA THR A 150 -19.05 2.25 12.56
C THR A 150 -17.67 2.64 12.06
N MET A 151 -17.32 3.93 12.18
CA MET A 151 -15.97 4.42 11.87
C MET A 151 -14.91 3.77 12.75
N GLN A 152 -15.24 3.46 14.00
CA GLN A 152 -14.33 2.78 14.92
C GLN A 152 -14.01 1.37 14.44
N ALA A 153 -15.01 0.56 14.07
CA ALA A 153 -14.79 -0.79 13.53
C ALA A 153 -14.03 -0.74 12.20
N TYR A 154 -14.33 0.24 11.34
CA TYR A 154 -13.60 0.47 10.10
C TYR A 154 -12.12 0.79 10.33
N PHE A 155 -11.82 1.64 11.32
CA PHE A 155 -10.44 1.90 11.75
C PHE A 155 -9.77 0.65 12.31
N GLU A 156 -10.42 -0.07 13.23
CA GLU A 156 -9.87 -1.28 13.85
C GLU A 156 -9.52 -2.35 12.82
N ALA A 157 -10.35 -2.51 11.78
CA ALA A 157 -10.05 -3.39 10.66
C ALA A 157 -8.73 -2.99 9.97
N LYS A 158 -8.51 -1.70 9.68
CA LYS A 158 -7.25 -1.21 9.08
C LYS A 158 -6.07 -1.29 10.04
N ALA A 159 -6.29 -1.03 11.33
CA ALA A 159 -5.25 -1.07 12.35
C ALA A 159 -4.62 -2.47 12.51
N LYS A 160 -5.31 -3.54 12.12
CA LYS A 160 -4.76 -4.90 12.10
C LYS A 160 -3.45 -4.98 11.32
N LEU A 161 -3.29 -4.22 10.22
CA LEU A 161 -2.06 -4.20 9.43
C LEU A 161 -0.84 -3.76 10.24
N PHE A 162 -1.02 -2.89 11.24
CA PHE A 162 0.06 -2.33 12.07
C PHE A 162 0.42 -3.21 13.28
N ALA A 163 -0.29 -4.32 13.46
CA ALA A 163 0.04 -5.36 14.44
C ALA A 163 0.67 -6.60 13.78
N TRP A 164 1.10 -6.49 12.53
CA TRP A 164 1.64 -7.60 11.75
C TRP A 164 2.96 -8.10 12.32
N PRO A 165 3.15 -9.43 12.49
CA PRO A 165 4.33 -9.97 13.18
C PRO A 165 5.66 -9.69 12.48
N THR A 166 5.64 -9.53 11.15
CA THR A 166 6.83 -9.31 10.32
C THR A 166 7.14 -7.85 10.05
N LEU A 167 6.31 -6.93 10.58
CA LEU A 167 6.41 -5.51 10.32
C LEU A 167 7.64 -4.90 11.00
N GLN A 168 8.45 -4.20 10.22
CA GLN A 168 9.66 -3.50 10.68
C GLN A 168 9.46 -1.99 10.69
N HIS A 169 8.66 -1.48 9.76
CA HIS A 169 8.46 -0.05 9.54
C HIS A 169 6.97 0.31 9.39
N ALA A 170 6.60 1.46 9.91
CA ALA A 170 5.30 2.08 9.66
C ALA A 170 5.46 3.49 9.11
N VAL A 171 4.64 3.88 8.12
CA VAL A 171 4.54 5.24 7.61
C VAL A 171 3.12 5.73 7.88
N LEU A 172 2.98 6.77 8.68
CA LEU A 172 1.70 7.18 9.25
C LEU A 172 1.42 8.67 8.93
N ASN A 173 0.30 8.94 8.28
CA ASN A 173 -0.17 10.31 8.05
C ASN A 173 -0.93 10.80 9.31
N VAL A 174 -0.34 11.75 10.03
CA VAL A 174 -0.92 12.33 11.26
C VAL A 174 -1.81 13.54 11.01
N ASP A 175 -1.95 13.99 9.78
CA ASP A 175 -3.00 14.96 9.42
C ASP A 175 -4.41 14.35 9.53
N ASP A 176 -4.46 13.02 9.66
CA ASP A 176 -5.64 12.22 10.00
C ASP A 176 -5.55 11.80 11.48
N SER A 177 -6.63 12.03 12.24
CA SER A 177 -6.67 11.74 13.69
C SER A 177 -6.43 10.27 14.02
N TYR A 178 -6.85 9.35 13.15
CA TYR A 178 -6.60 7.91 13.34
C TYR A 178 -5.13 7.55 13.08
N GLY A 179 -4.45 8.29 12.18
CA GLY A 179 -3.00 8.19 12.00
C GLY A 179 -2.24 8.65 13.24
N ALA A 180 -2.62 9.77 13.83
CA ALA A 180 -2.04 10.27 15.09
C ALA A 180 -2.22 9.25 16.24
N PHE A 181 -3.40 8.62 16.35
CA PHE A 181 -3.66 7.56 17.32
C PHE A 181 -2.77 6.32 17.12
N LEU A 182 -2.47 5.95 15.87
CA LEU A 182 -1.55 4.84 15.57
C LEU A 182 -0.11 5.16 16.02
N VAL A 183 0.35 6.41 15.88
CA VAL A 183 1.69 6.83 16.31
C VAL A 183 1.88 6.52 17.81
N GLU A 184 0.93 6.93 18.65
CA GLU A 184 0.99 6.69 20.11
C GLU A 184 1.13 5.20 20.47
N LYS A 185 0.57 4.30 19.64
CA LYS A 185 0.61 2.85 19.87
C LYS A 185 1.86 2.15 19.38
N LEU A 186 2.57 2.74 18.42
CA LEU A 186 3.59 2.04 17.64
C LEU A 186 5.02 2.53 17.84
N THR A 187 5.23 3.75 18.33
CA THR A 187 6.56 4.40 18.40
C THR A 187 7.59 3.56 19.16
N ASP A 188 7.18 2.84 20.20
CA ASP A 188 8.08 2.01 21.00
C ASP A 188 8.29 0.58 20.44
N LYS A 189 7.64 0.24 19.33
CA LYS A 189 7.59 -1.14 18.83
C LYS A 189 8.36 -1.35 17.52
N MET A 190 8.47 -0.31 16.73
CA MET A 190 9.07 -0.38 15.41
C MET A 190 9.55 0.99 14.94
N HIS A 191 10.29 1.05 13.84
CA HIS A 191 10.67 2.33 13.22
C HIS A 191 9.44 2.98 12.56
N VAL A 192 9.06 4.17 13.04
CA VAL A 192 7.88 4.91 12.56
C VAL A 192 8.31 6.20 11.87
N ILE A 193 7.93 6.37 10.61
CA ILE A 193 8.00 7.64 9.89
C ILE A 193 6.62 8.28 9.93
N VAL A 194 6.56 9.45 10.52
CA VAL A 194 5.33 10.22 10.75
C VAL A 194 5.26 11.35 9.73
N THR A 195 4.25 11.33 8.85
CA THR A 195 4.13 12.31 7.76
C THR A 195 3.08 13.36 8.05
N SER A 196 3.34 14.61 7.66
CA SER A 196 2.36 15.68 7.67
C SER A 196 2.62 16.69 6.56
N SER A 197 1.55 17.16 5.97
CA SER A 197 1.53 18.30 5.04
C SER A 197 0.77 19.51 5.61
N ARG A 198 0.38 19.44 6.91
CA ARG A 198 -0.37 20.46 7.64
C ARG A 198 0.33 20.92 8.92
N HIS A 199 1.66 20.76 8.99
CA HIS A 199 2.50 21.18 10.13
C HIS A 199 2.16 20.51 11.46
N HIS A 200 1.78 19.24 11.47
CA HIS A 200 1.52 18.51 12.70
C HIS A 200 2.82 18.30 13.49
N GLN A 201 2.83 18.62 14.79
CA GLN A 201 4.04 18.63 15.62
C GLN A 201 4.70 17.25 15.81
N GLN A 202 3.94 16.17 15.72
CA GLN A 202 4.48 14.80 15.83
C GLN A 202 5.19 14.31 14.55
N ALA A 203 5.05 15.06 13.44
CA ALA A 203 5.60 14.60 12.17
C ALA A 203 7.11 14.84 12.10
N ASN A 204 7.85 13.83 11.64
CA ASN A 204 9.27 13.91 11.33
C ASN A 204 9.59 13.99 9.83
N LEU A 205 8.61 13.72 8.97
CA LEU A 205 8.68 13.93 7.53
C LEU A 205 7.56 14.87 7.10
N THR A 206 7.88 16.11 6.71
CA THR A 206 6.86 17.14 6.47
C THR A 206 7.01 17.80 5.11
N ALA A 207 5.89 18.28 4.57
CA ALA A 207 5.84 19.15 3.40
C ALA A 207 5.36 20.57 3.80
N THR A 208 6.15 21.57 3.45
CA THR A 208 5.81 22.99 3.69
C THR A 208 5.87 23.79 2.39
N ASP A 209 5.49 25.07 2.42
CA ASP A 209 5.53 25.94 1.24
C ASP A 209 4.92 25.31 -0.01
N ILE A 210 3.71 24.75 0.13
CA ILE A 210 3.05 23.98 -0.92
C ILE A 210 2.41 24.93 -1.94
N HIS A 211 2.87 24.83 -3.17
CA HIS A 211 2.35 25.56 -4.33
C HIS A 211 1.69 24.60 -5.32
N LEU A 212 0.46 24.90 -5.69
CA LEU A 212 -0.30 24.14 -6.70
C LEU A 212 -0.41 24.97 -7.97
N SER A 213 -0.11 24.35 -9.09
CA SER A 213 -0.23 25.00 -10.42
C SER A 213 -0.79 24.00 -11.44
N LEU A 214 -1.12 24.51 -12.62
CA LEU A 214 -1.52 23.66 -13.75
C LEU A 214 -0.34 22.78 -14.27
N SER A 215 0.90 23.14 -13.94
CA SER A 215 2.10 22.37 -14.33
C SER A 215 2.50 21.31 -13.30
N GLY A 216 1.96 21.35 -12.09
CA GLY A 216 2.29 20.41 -11.03
C GLY A 216 2.26 20.99 -9.63
N ILE A 217 2.95 20.33 -8.73
CA ILE A 217 3.04 20.63 -7.30
C ILE A 217 4.49 20.97 -6.95
N GLY A 218 4.70 22.06 -6.22
CA GLY A 218 5.98 22.38 -5.58
C GLY A 218 5.82 22.42 -4.06
N PHE A 219 6.80 21.91 -3.32
CA PHE A 219 6.85 22.00 -1.85
C PHE A 219 8.25 21.77 -1.31
N ASP A 220 8.51 22.18 -0.07
CA ASP A 220 9.73 21.87 0.64
C ASP A 220 9.53 20.63 1.48
N LEU A 221 10.34 19.59 1.22
CA LEU A 221 10.36 18.33 1.98
C LEU A 221 11.38 18.46 3.11
N HIS A 222 10.93 18.23 4.34
CA HIS A 222 11.79 18.30 5.53
C HIS A 222 11.88 16.92 6.20
N PHE A 223 13.11 16.51 6.51
CA PHE A 223 13.40 15.28 7.27
C PHE A 223 14.73 15.44 8.01
N GLU A 224 14.77 15.10 9.32
CA GLU A 224 16.00 15.12 10.15
C GLU A 224 16.82 16.43 10.04
N GLY A 225 16.14 17.56 10.06
CA GLY A 225 16.77 18.89 9.99
C GLY A 225 17.23 19.32 8.59
N GLN A 226 17.08 18.47 7.59
CA GLN A 226 17.35 18.82 6.20
C GLN A 226 16.06 19.31 5.52
N SER A 227 16.20 20.14 4.49
CA SER A 227 15.10 20.65 3.67
C SER A 227 15.52 20.68 2.20
N ILE A 228 14.70 20.07 1.33
CA ILE A 228 14.95 20.03 -0.12
C ILE A 228 13.68 20.38 -0.87
N ARG A 229 13.79 21.29 -1.85
CA ARG A 229 12.69 21.68 -2.73
C ARG A 229 12.30 20.57 -3.68
N ILE A 230 11.01 20.22 -3.68
CA ILE A 230 10.40 19.26 -4.63
C ILE A 230 9.65 20.03 -5.71
N GLN A 231 9.78 19.57 -6.94
CA GLN A 231 8.93 19.92 -8.07
C GLN A 231 8.43 18.64 -8.71
N SER A 232 7.13 18.47 -8.77
CA SER A 232 6.48 17.26 -9.31
C SER A 232 5.44 17.65 -10.35
N SER A 233 5.32 16.85 -11.42
CA SER A 233 4.28 17.02 -12.44
C SER A 233 2.89 16.52 -12.02
N LEU A 234 2.78 15.94 -10.84
CA LEU A 234 1.49 15.48 -10.29
C LEU A 234 0.57 16.65 -9.98
N LEU A 235 -0.72 16.46 -10.14
CA LEU A 235 -1.74 17.47 -9.88
C LEU A 235 -2.55 17.15 -8.62
N GLY A 236 -3.06 18.20 -7.97
CA GLY A 236 -3.95 18.08 -6.81
C GLY A 236 -3.23 17.94 -5.48
N ARG A 237 -3.74 18.68 -4.49
CA ARG A 237 -3.18 18.81 -3.13
C ARG A 237 -2.96 17.45 -2.44
N PHE A 238 -3.87 16.49 -2.67
CA PHE A 238 -3.81 15.16 -2.07
C PHE A 238 -2.59 14.34 -2.52
N ASN A 239 -1.97 14.68 -3.68
CA ASN A 239 -0.75 14.02 -4.11
C ASN A 239 0.48 14.44 -3.30
N VAL A 240 0.44 15.54 -2.54
CA VAL A 240 1.49 15.85 -1.56
C VAL A 240 1.53 14.77 -0.48
N ASP A 241 0.37 14.38 0.06
CA ASP A 241 0.28 13.32 1.08
C ASP A 241 0.70 11.95 0.52
N ASN A 242 0.32 11.65 -0.73
CA ASN A 242 0.77 10.44 -1.40
C ASN A 242 2.31 10.44 -1.62
N LEU A 243 2.88 11.58 -2.02
CA LEU A 243 4.35 11.71 -2.18
C LEU A 243 5.08 11.60 -0.84
N LEU A 244 4.53 12.15 0.26
CA LEU A 244 5.06 11.97 1.61
C LEU A 244 5.04 10.49 2.02
N ALA A 245 3.95 9.77 1.71
CA ALA A 245 3.88 8.35 2.00
C ALA A 245 4.93 7.54 1.22
N VAL A 246 5.14 7.85 -0.07
CA VAL A 246 6.19 7.23 -0.89
C VAL A 246 7.57 7.57 -0.34
N ALA A 247 7.84 8.85 -0.03
CA ALA A 247 9.11 9.29 0.55
C ALA A 247 9.39 8.58 1.87
N GLY A 248 8.38 8.46 2.74
CA GLY A 248 8.49 7.74 4.01
C GLY A 248 8.86 6.27 3.82
N VAL A 249 8.29 5.58 2.85
CA VAL A 249 8.68 4.20 2.54
C VAL A 249 10.11 4.13 2.03
N LEU A 250 10.51 5.01 1.13
CA LEU A 250 11.89 5.03 0.60
C LEU A 250 12.92 5.30 1.69
N LEU A 251 12.64 6.25 2.61
CA LEU A 251 13.48 6.52 3.78
C LEU A 251 13.54 5.32 4.74
N ALA A 252 12.41 4.66 4.99
CA ALA A 252 12.34 3.43 5.79
C ALA A 252 13.15 2.26 5.18
N HIS A 253 13.46 2.34 3.89
CA HIS A 253 14.34 1.42 3.16
C HIS A 253 15.77 1.96 3.01
N ASP A 254 16.22 2.83 3.91
CA ASP A 254 17.57 3.37 4.05
C ASP A 254 18.07 4.20 2.85
N LEU A 255 17.16 4.73 2.01
CA LEU A 255 17.55 5.70 0.99
C LEU A 255 17.82 7.06 1.63
N LYS A 256 18.84 7.76 1.12
CA LYS A 256 19.14 9.13 1.54
C LYS A 256 18.10 10.12 1.04
N LEU A 257 17.92 11.22 1.77
CA LEU A 257 16.91 12.23 1.43
C LEU A 257 17.07 12.79 0.01
N GLU A 258 18.32 13.03 -0.43
CA GLU A 258 18.63 13.52 -1.78
C GLU A 258 18.17 12.53 -2.88
N GLU A 259 18.34 11.25 -2.63
CA GLU A 259 17.90 10.21 -3.57
C GLU A 259 16.37 10.10 -3.58
N VAL A 260 15.74 10.12 -2.40
CA VAL A 260 14.28 10.14 -2.25
C VAL A 260 13.69 11.33 -2.99
N THR A 261 14.23 12.55 -2.78
CA THR A 261 13.71 13.76 -3.44
C THR A 261 13.84 13.71 -4.95
N ARG A 262 14.98 13.21 -5.46
CA ARG A 262 15.18 13.00 -6.90
C ARG A 262 14.14 12.02 -7.46
N LEU A 263 13.86 10.93 -6.78
CA LEU A 263 12.90 9.91 -7.23
C LEU A 263 11.48 10.45 -7.24
N ILE A 264 11.01 11.03 -6.13
CA ILE A 264 9.62 11.51 -6.04
C ILE A 264 9.31 12.68 -6.98
N SER A 265 10.33 13.51 -7.29
CA SER A 265 10.19 14.58 -8.30
C SER A 265 9.99 14.04 -9.72
N GLN A 266 10.45 12.83 -10.01
CA GLN A 266 10.38 12.20 -11.33
C GLN A 266 9.19 11.27 -11.50
N LEU A 267 8.31 11.16 -10.49
CA LEU A 267 7.14 10.31 -10.59
C LEU A 267 6.11 10.89 -11.55
N SER A 268 5.55 10.02 -12.37
CA SER A 268 4.50 10.36 -13.33
C SER A 268 3.11 10.11 -12.74
N PRO A 269 2.08 10.81 -13.23
CA PRO A 269 0.71 10.55 -12.86
C PRO A 269 0.33 9.07 -13.03
N VAL A 270 -0.51 8.59 -12.14
CA VAL A 270 -1.05 7.22 -12.17
C VAL A 270 -2.31 7.21 -13.04
N ASP A 271 -2.44 6.24 -13.92
CA ASP A 271 -3.57 6.13 -14.85
C ASP A 271 -4.93 6.20 -14.14
N GLY A 272 -5.83 7.02 -14.67
CA GLY A 272 -7.15 7.28 -14.09
C GLY A 272 -7.13 8.09 -12.78
N ARG A 273 -6.00 8.70 -12.40
CA ARG A 273 -5.82 9.48 -11.16
C ARG A 273 -5.30 10.87 -11.45
N MET A 274 -6.21 11.81 -11.81
CA MET A 274 -5.88 13.21 -12.15
C MET A 274 -4.85 13.34 -13.29
N ASN A 275 -5.02 12.59 -14.36
CA ASN A 275 -4.19 12.71 -15.54
C ASN A 275 -4.58 13.94 -16.36
N ARG A 276 -3.58 14.65 -16.86
CA ARG A 276 -3.78 15.75 -17.82
C ARG A 276 -4.11 15.16 -19.19
N ILE A 277 -5.21 15.62 -19.77
CA ILE A 277 -5.63 15.24 -21.12
C ILE A 277 -5.73 16.52 -21.96
N GLY A 278 -5.01 16.59 -23.07
CA GLY A 278 -5.02 17.77 -23.95
C GLY A 278 -3.91 18.77 -23.64
N GLY A 279 -4.14 20.04 -23.94
CA GLY A 279 -3.14 21.11 -23.75
C GLY A 279 -2.05 21.16 -24.81
N ILE A 280 -2.14 20.35 -25.88
CA ILE A 280 -1.20 20.31 -26.99
C ILE A 280 -1.85 20.97 -28.21
N SER A 281 -1.15 21.94 -28.85
CA SER A 281 -1.54 22.55 -30.13
C SER A 281 -3.01 23.00 -30.23
N GLY A 282 -3.46 23.87 -29.30
CA GLY A 282 -4.80 24.49 -29.38
C GLY A 282 -5.96 23.60 -28.91
N LYS A 283 -5.69 22.40 -28.38
CA LYS A 283 -6.71 21.58 -27.73
C LYS A 283 -6.84 21.98 -26.25
N PRO A 284 -8.07 22.04 -25.70
CA PRO A 284 -8.24 22.40 -24.29
C PRO A 284 -7.54 21.39 -23.38
N LEU A 285 -7.07 21.89 -22.23
CA LEU A 285 -6.58 21.06 -21.14
C LEU A 285 -7.78 20.59 -20.31
N VAL A 286 -7.94 19.31 -20.11
CA VAL A 286 -8.98 18.69 -19.28
C VAL A 286 -8.35 17.94 -18.12
#